data_e95d68ebc7ed65b9a2b812f198e331a4
#
_entry.id   e95d68ebc7ed65b9a2b812f198e331a4
#
_cell.length_a   1.000
_cell.length_b   1.000
_cell.length_c   1.000
_cell.angle_alpha   90.00
_cell.angle_beta   90.00
_cell.angle_gamma   90.00
#
_symmetry.space_group_name_H-M   'P 1'
#
loop_
_entity.id
_entity.type
_entity.pdbx_description
1 polymer ?
#
loop_
_entity_poly.entity_id
_entity_poly.type
_entity_poly.pdbx_seq_one_letter_code
_entity_poly.pdbx_strand_id
1 'polypeptide(L)'
;MEFDNKQVPYSSNNKIESNNTGEKPTTFPLAFVLLISLIIFLFCICILKDCSDNNQTSSYQTESTSYSEADKKRLDSLAAINAAENKRLDSLKRAKRIDLLKNTIKIKKAYLSSPNSAGGVDAHLVWKNVSNKTIKYLNWSGYPINAVGDPVSCEVRGTIEGGGMVTGPIKPGTTYGYGTYWDCLWYNYSAKKLVLTEINIEYMDGSSININKNELKYVR
;
A
#
# COMPACT_ATOMS: atom_id res chain seq x y z
N MET A 1 21.64 29.09 -43.26
CA MET A 1 21.77 27.80 -42.55
C MET A 1 20.43 27.13 -42.64
N GLU A 2 20.33 26.18 -43.55
CA GLU A 2 19.13 25.45 -43.91
C GLU A 2 18.93 24.30 -42.90
N PHE A 3 17.78 24.22 -42.23
CA PHE A 3 17.43 23.11 -41.37
C PHE A 3 16.69 22.04 -42.18
N ASP A 4 17.40 20.95 -42.42
CA ASP A 4 16.91 19.77 -43.15
C ASP A 4 15.92 18.99 -42.25
N ASN A 5 14.64 19.03 -42.61
CA ASN A 5 13.53 18.42 -41.92
C ASN A 5 13.30 17.00 -42.46
N LYS A 6 14.05 16.00 -41.95
CA LYS A 6 13.83 14.58 -42.29
C LYS A 6 12.69 14.01 -41.49
N GLN A 7 11.50 13.96 -42.08
CA GLN A 7 10.39 13.12 -41.64
C GLN A 7 10.73 11.63 -41.84
N VAL A 8 10.65 10.86 -40.76
CA VAL A 8 10.74 9.39 -40.79
C VAL A 8 9.35 8.83 -41.04
N PRO A 9 9.13 7.95 -42.06
CA PRO A 9 7.81 7.39 -42.34
C PRO A 9 7.42 6.34 -41.30
N TYR A 10 6.19 6.47 -40.79
CA TYR A 10 5.50 5.49 -39.94
C TYR A 10 5.14 4.26 -40.77
N SER A 11 5.82 3.14 -40.54
CA SER A 11 5.51 1.86 -41.15
C SER A 11 4.55 1.08 -40.22
N SER A 12 3.29 1.07 -40.59
CA SER A 12 2.28 0.16 -40.07
C SER A 12 2.38 -1.16 -40.80
N ASN A 13 2.80 -2.25 -40.13
CA ASN A 13 2.45 -3.65 -40.45
C ASN A 13 3.10 -4.57 -39.42
N ASN A 14 2.39 -4.87 -38.35
CA ASN A 14 2.62 -6.11 -37.60
C ASN A 14 1.31 -6.90 -37.55
N LYS A 15 1.24 -7.86 -38.48
CA LYS A 15 0.28 -8.93 -38.52
C LYS A 15 0.52 -9.83 -37.29
N ILE A 16 -0.38 -9.79 -36.33
CA ILE A 16 -0.35 -10.68 -35.15
C ILE A 16 -0.82 -12.04 -35.61
N GLU A 17 0.09 -12.97 -35.76
CA GLU A 17 -0.22 -14.40 -35.86
C GLU A 17 -0.55 -14.90 -34.45
N SER A 18 -1.81 -15.26 -34.24
CA SER A 18 -2.32 -15.92 -33.05
C SER A 18 -1.83 -17.36 -33.02
N ASN A 19 -0.75 -17.63 -32.29
CA ASN A 19 -0.40 -18.99 -31.90
C ASN A 19 -1.33 -19.43 -30.77
N ASN A 20 -2.37 -20.15 -31.18
CA ASN A 20 -3.32 -20.84 -30.32
C ASN A 20 -2.68 -22.12 -29.80
N THR A 21 -1.90 -22.04 -28.70
CA THR A 21 -1.51 -23.22 -27.94
C THR A 21 -2.67 -23.55 -27.01
N GLY A 22 -3.47 -24.52 -27.44
CA GLY A 22 -4.59 -25.07 -26.68
C GLY A 22 -4.11 -25.70 -25.36
N GLU A 23 -4.13 -24.99 -24.28
CA GLU A 23 -4.16 -25.57 -22.95
C GLU A 23 -5.56 -26.17 -22.74
N LYS A 24 -5.62 -27.50 -22.68
CA LYS A 24 -6.84 -28.24 -22.30
C LYS A 24 -7.18 -27.86 -20.87
N PRO A 25 -8.42 -27.40 -20.59
CA PRO A 25 -8.84 -27.20 -19.21
C PRO A 25 -8.73 -28.54 -18.47
N THR A 26 -8.00 -28.57 -17.38
CA THR A 26 -7.98 -29.70 -16.45
C THR A 26 -9.36 -29.79 -15.81
N THR A 27 -10.22 -30.62 -16.44
CA THR A 27 -11.51 -31.00 -15.86
C THR A 27 -11.21 -31.91 -14.67
N PHE A 28 -11.30 -31.36 -13.46
CA PHE A 28 -11.34 -32.18 -12.26
C PHE A 28 -12.51 -33.17 -12.39
N PRO A 29 -12.29 -34.48 -12.14
CA PRO A 29 -13.37 -35.43 -12.28
C PRO A 29 -14.54 -35.04 -11.35
N LEU A 30 -15.73 -35.03 -11.93
CA LEU A 30 -16.98 -34.61 -11.24
C LEU A 30 -17.15 -35.33 -9.89
N ALA A 31 -16.63 -36.57 -9.79
CA ALA A 31 -16.56 -37.36 -8.58
C ALA A 31 -15.79 -36.67 -7.43
N PHE A 32 -14.73 -35.90 -7.72
CA PHE A 32 -13.92 -35.23 -6.71
C PHE A 32 -14.64 -33.99 -6.13
N VAL A 33 -15.38 -33.27 -6.95
CA VAL A 33 -16.20 -32.13 -6.53
C VAL A 33 -17.37 -32.58 -5.66
N LEU A 34 -18.01 -33.71 -6.00
CA LEU A 34 -19.10 -34.30 -5.23
C LEU A 34 -18.61 -34.83 -3.88
N LEU A 35 -17.39 -35.37 -3.81
CA LEU A 35 -16.82 -35.90 -2.57
C LEU A 35 -16.49 -34.77 -1.57
N ILE A 36 -15.95 -33.65 -2.06
CA ILE A 36 -15.70 -32.45 -1.24
C ILE A 36 -17.01 -31.85 -0.75
N SER A 37 -18.04 -31.77 -1.60
CA SER A 37 -19.37 -31.29 -1.22
C SER A 37 -20.02 -32.15 -0.14
N LEU A 38 -19.87 -33.49 -0.22
CA LEU A 38 -20.38 -34.43 0.77
C LEU A 38 -19.68 -34.26 2.13
N ILE A 39 -18.35 -34.06 2.13
CA ILE A 39 -17.57 -33.83 3.36
C ILE A 39 -18.00 -32.53 4.04
N ILE A 40 -18.19 -31.44 3.28
CA ILE A 40 -18.65 -30.16 3.82
C ILE A 40 -20.07 -30.30 4.40
N PHE A 41 -20.96 -31.04 3.72
CA PHE A 41 -22.33 -31.26 4.16
C PHE A 41 -22.38 -32.09 5.46
N LEU A 42 -21.56 -33.15 5.58
CA LEU A 42 -21.44 -33.93 6.80
C LEU A 42 -20.86 -33.12 7.95
N PHE A 43 -19.90 -32.22 7.69
CA PHE A 43 -19.34 -31.34 8.70
C PHE A 43 -20.36 -30.32 9.21
N CYS A 44 -21.21 -29.78 8.33
CA CYS A 44 -22.32 -28.91 8.70
C CYS A 44 -23.39 -29.64 9.56
N ILE A 45 -23.69 -30.90 9.25
CA ILE A 45 -24.64 -31.70 10.03
C ILE A 45 -24.09 -31.98 11.44
N CYS A 46 -22.76 -32.20 11.58
CA CYS A 46 -22.17 -32.38 12.91
C CYS A 46 -22.29 -31.12 13.76
N ILE A 47 -22.06 -29.93 13.17
CA ILE A 47 -22.18 -28.65 13.86
C ILE A 47 -23.65 -28.37 14.26
N LEU A 48 -24.62 -28.78 13.44
CA LEU A 48 -26.04 -28.59 13.73
C LEU A 48 -26.60 -29.60 14.74
N LYS A 49 -25.99 -30.79 14.92
CA LYS A 49 -26.38 -31.76 15.92
C LYS A 49 -26.01 -31.35 17.33
N ASP A 50 -24.90 -30.65 17.52
CA ASP A 50 -24.49 -30.15 18.84
C ASP A 50 -25.35 -28.97 19.35
N CYS A 51 -26.22 -28.40 18.50
CA CYS A 51 -27.12 -27.30 18.88
C CYS A 51 -28.57 -27.76 19.19
N SER A 52 -28.91 -29.06 19.05
CA SER A 52 -30.33 -29.48 19.15
C SER A 52 -30.75 -30.25 20.44
N ASP A 53 -29.82 -30.58 21.32
CA ASP A 53 -30.13 -31.33 22.52
C ASP A 53 -29.79 -30.58 23.82
N ASN A 54 -30.37 -29.39 24.03
CA ASN A 54 -30.42 -28.81 25.38
C ASN A 54 -31.62 -27.89 25.53
N ASN A 55 -32.82 -28.49 25.44
CA ASN A 55 -34.02 -27.87 26.00
C ASN A 55 -34.42 -28.65 27.25
N GLN A 56 -33.50 -28.71 28.23
CA GLN A 56 -33.87 -28.96 29.63
C GLN A 56 -33.91 -27.61 30.32
N THR A 57 -35.14 -27.23 30.67
CA THR A 57 -35.44 -26.16 31.63
C THR A 57 -34.89 -26.58 32.99
N SER A 58 -33.60 -26.38 33.19
CA SER A 58 -32.94 -26.41 34.47
C SER A 58 -32.82 -24.96 34.93
N SER A 59 -33.52 -24.66 36.02
CA SER A 59 -33.33 -23.42 36.77
C SER A 59 -31.86 -23.35 37.21
N TYR A 60 -31.03 -22.74 36.40
CA TYR A 60 -29.69 -22.37 36.84
C TYR A 60 -29.83 -21.22 37.83
N GLN A 61 -29.79 -21.60 39.12
CA GLN A 61 -29.30 -20.66 40.10
C GLN A 61 -27.95 -20.17 39.58
N THR A 62 -27.88 -18.87 39.32
CA THR A 62 -26.63 -18.18 39.08
C THR A 62 -25.81 -18.31 40.35
N GLU A 63 -25.04 -19.40 40.49
CA GLU A 63 -23.94 -19.42 41.42
C GLU A 63 -23.02 -18.33 40.94
N SER A 64 -23.07 -17.17 41.57
CA SER A 64 -22.01 -16.19 41.57
C SER A 64 -20.79 -16.91 42.13
N THR A 65 -19.98 -17.53 41.27
CA THR A 65 -18.64 -17.99 41.61
C THR A 65 -17.88 -16.74 42.06
N SER A 66 -17.93 -16.50 43.39
CA SER A 66 -17.07 -15.50 44.00
C SER A 66 -15.64 -16.02 43.83
N TYR A 67 -14.97 -15.56 42.78
CA TYR A 67 -13.52 -15.77 42.66
C TYR A 67 -12.90 -15.33 43.96
N SER A 68 -12.06 -16.20 44.56
CA SER A 68 -11.36 -15.83 45.76
C SER A 68 -10.49 -14.58 45.46
N GLU A 69 -10.31 -13.72 46.45
CA GLU A 69 -9.44 -12.53 46.35
C GLU A 69 -8.04 -12.88 45.80
N ALA A 70 -7.56 -14.08 46.11
CA ALA A 70 -6.32 -14.64 45.62
C ALA A 70 -6.34 -14.91 44.09
N ASP A 71 -7.45 -15.44 43.56
CA ASP A 71 -7.62 -15.73 42.13
C ASP A 71 -7.75 -14.45 41.34
N LYS A 72 -8.45 -13.46 41.85
CA LYS A 72 -8.53 -12.11 41.25
C LYS A 72 -7.14 -11.49 41.16
N LYS A 73 -6.36 -11.52 42.23
CA LYS A 73 -4.98 -10.98 42.22
C LYS A 73 -4.06 -11.71 41.23
N ARG A 74 -4.26 -13.03 41.05
CA ARG A 74 -3.52 -13.83 40.05
C ARG A 74 -3.92 -13.42 38.62
N LEU A 75 -5.22 -13.24 38.34
CA LEU A 75 -5.73 -12.77 37.04
C LEU A 75 -5.20 -11.38 36.72
N ASP A 76 -5.23 -10.46 37.67
CA ASP A 76 -4.71 -9.10 37.50
C ASP A 76 -3.20 -9.10 37.20
N SER A 77 -2.43 -9.95 37.89
CA SER A 77 -1.00 -10.08 37.64
C SER A 77 -0.68 -10.69 36.28
N LEU A 78 -1.43 -11.69 35.81
CA LEU A 78 -1.32 -12.27 34.49
C LEU A 78 -1.71 -11.26 33.39
N ALA A 79 -2.77 -10.49 33.60
CA ALA A 79 -3.16 -9.43 32.70
C ALA A 79 -2.07 -8.34 32.56
N ALA A 80 -1.43 -7.96 33.67
CA ALA A 80 -0.33 -7.00 33.66
C ALA A 80 0.91 -7.53 32.92
N ILE A 81 1.26 -8.81 33.09
CA ILE A 81 2.36 -9.47 32.37
C ILE A 81 2.07 -9.50 30.88
N ASN A 82 0.86 -9.93 30.48
CA ASN A 82 0.45 -9.97 29.08
C ASN A 82 0.44 -8.57 28.43
N ALA A 83 -0.01 -7.55 29.16
CA ALA A 83 0.01 -6.17 28.67
C ALA A 83 1.45 -5.66 28.47
N ALA A 84 2.37 -5.98 29.38
CA ALA A 84 3.78 -5.64 29.25
C ALA A 84 4.45 -6.35 28.07
N GLU A 85 4.18 -7.64 27.87
CA GLU A 85 4.67 -8.44 26.75
C GLU A 85 4.17 -7.90 25.42
N ASN A 86 2.86 -7.59 25.28
CA ASN A 86 2.27 -6.99 24.09
C ASN A 86 2.91 -5.64 23.77
N LYS A 87 3.12 -4.78 24.77
CA LYS A 87 3.78 -3.49 24.57
C LYS A 87 5.23 -3.66 24.07
N ARG A 88 5.96 -4.66 24.62
CA ARG A 88 7.31 -4.99 24.15
C ARG A 88 7.30 -5.48 22.70
N LEU A 89 6.37 -6.38 22.35
CA LEU A 89 6.25 -6.92 21.00
C LEU A 89 5.90 -5.81 19.99
N ASP A 90 5.00 -4.89 20.35
CA ASP A 90 4.65 -3.76 19.48
C ASP A 90 5.82 -2.79 19.29
N SER A 91 6.62 -2.55 20.33
CA SER A 91 7.82 -1.72 20.20
C SER A 91 8.86 -2.36 19.26
N LEU A 92 9.04 -3.70 19.35
CA LEU A 92 9.93 -4.44 18.45
C LEU A 92 9.43 -4.44 16.99
N LYS A 93 8.13 -4.63 16.77
CA LYS A 93 7.52 -4.54 15.43
C LYS A 93 7.72 -3.15 14.82
N ARG A 94 7.51 -2.11 15.62
CA ARG A 94 7.73 -0.72 15.21
C ARG A 94 9.20 -0.45 14.87
N ALA A 95 10.13 -0.91 15.67
CA ALA A 95 11.56 -0.76 15.42
C ALA A 95 11.98 -1.45 14.10
N LYS A 96 11.54 -2.70 13.87
CA LYS A 96 11.78 -3.43 12.61
C LYS A 96 11.18 -2.70 11.41
N ARG A 97 9.97 -2.14 11.54
CA ARG A 97 9.32 -1.37 10.48
C ARG A 97 10.12 -0.11 10.14
N ILE A 98 10.58 0.64 11.14
CA ILE A 98 11.40 1.84 10.95
C ILE A 98 12.73 1.49 10.24
N ASP A 99 13.38 0.41 10.64
CA ASP A 99 14.61 -0.05 10.01
C ASP A 99 14.38 -0.43 8.53
N LEU A 100 13.32 -1.18 8.24
CA LEU A 100 12.91 -1.50 6.88
C LEU A 100 12.71 -0.22 6.04
N LEU A 101 12.00 0.79 6.56
CA LEU A 101 11.74 2.05 5.86
C LEU A 101 13.03 2.82 5.55
N LYS A 102 13.95 2.91 6.52
CA LYS A 102 15.25 3.57 6.33
C LYS A 102 16.10 2.91 5.25
N ASN A 103 15.89 1.60 5.02
CA ASN A 103 16.61 0.79 4.05
C ASN A 103 15.79 0.59 2.74
N THR A 104 14.74 1.38 2.48
CA THR A 104 13.91 1.29 1.28
C THR A 104 14.29 2.34 0.26
N ILE A 105 13.97 3.59 0.52
CA ILE A 105 14.33 4.77 -0.30
C ILE A 105 14.76 5.91 0.61
N LYS A 106 15.46 6.89 0.03
CA LYS A 106 15.74 8.17 0.66
C LYS A 106 15.25 9.31 -0.21
N ILE A 107 14.25 10.04 0.26
CA ILE A 107 13.74 11.25 -0.40
C ILE A 107 14.76 12.37 -0.17
N LYS A 108 15.28 12.95 -1.26
CA LYS A 108 16.23 14.06 -1.20
C LYS A 108 15.51 15.41 -1.29
N LYS A 109 14.53 15.50 -2.20
CA LYS A 109 13.74 16.72 -2.45
C LYS A 109 12.32 16.35 -2.88
N ALA A 110 11.33 17.09 -2.41
CA ALA A 110 9.97 17.07 -2.90
C ALA A 110 9.49 18.52 -2.92
N TYR A 111 9.17 19.06 -4.09
CA TYR A 111 8.85 20.47 -4.24
C TYR A 111 7.96 20.72 -5.45
N LEU A 112 7.40 21.93 -5.53
CA LEU A 112 6.63 22.42 -6.66
C LEU A 112 7.46 23.47 -7.41
N SER A 113 7.24 23.56 -8.73
CA SER A 113 7.71 24.71 -9.52
C SER A 113 6.95 25.99 -9.13
N SER A 114 7.44 27.14 -9.56
CA SER A 114 6.61 28.34 -9.55
C SER A 114 5.46 28.18 -10.55
N PRO A 115 4.25 28.72 -10.27
CA PRO A 115 3.16 28.69 -11.21
C PRO A 115 3.55 29.35 -12.54
N ASN A 116 3.18 28.72 -13.66
CA ASN A 116 3.31 29.34 -14.99
C ASN A 116 2.22 30.41 -15.21
N SER A 117 2.17 31.01 -16.40
CA SER A 117 1.20 32.06 -16.75
C SER A 117 -0.28 31.63 -16.64
N ALA A 118 -0.55 30.33 -16.69
CA ALA A 118 -1.90 29.76 -16.54
C ALA A 118 -2.16 29.20 -15.13
N GLY A 119 -1.24 29.41 -14.17
CA GLY A 119 -1.34 28.87 -12.81
C GLY A 119 -0.92 27.41 -12.67
N GLY A 120 -0.43 26.78 -13.73
CA GLY A 120 0.08 25.40 -13.72
C GLY A 120 1.36 25.27 -12.90
N VAL A 121 1.41 24.28 -12.01
CA VAL A 121 2.56 23.95 -11.14
C VAL A 121 2.99 22.51 -11.36
N ASP A 122 4.30 22.33 -11.58
CA ASP A 122 4.88 21.02 -11.73
C ASP A 122 5.31 20.45 -10.39
N ALA A 123 5.17 19.14 -10.25
CA ALA A 123 5.67 18.43 -9.07
C ALA A 123 7.02 17.78 -9.36
N HIS A 124 7.93 17.91 -8.41
CA HIS A 124 9.26 17.33 -8.48
C HIS A 124 9.50 16.43 -7.27
N LEU A 125 9.99 15.21 -7.52
CA LEU A 125 10.38 14.26 -6.49
C LEU A 125 11.76 13.67 -6.82
N VAL A 126 12.76 14.01 -6.01
CA VAL A 126 14.12 13.46 -6.12
C VAL A 126 14.37 12.51 -4.97
N TRP A 127 14.73 11.27 -5.29
CA TRP A 127 14.93 10.22 -4.29
C TRP A 127 16.02 9.23 -4.73
N LYS A 128 16.53 8.46 -3.78
CA LYS A 128 17.52 7.41 -4.01
C LYS A 128 16.95 6.07 -3.59
N ASN A 129 17.12 5.04 -4.42
CA ASN A 129 16.88 3.66 -4.01
C ASN A 129 18.03 3.22 -3.09
N VAL A 130 17.77 3.09 -1.79
CA VAL A 130 18.76 2.62 -0.81
C VAL A 130 18.56 1.15 -0.44
N SER A 131 17.53 0.51 -1.01
CA SER A 131 17.30 -0.93 -0.83
C SER A 131 18.29 -1.76 -1.64
N ASN A 132 18.38 -3.04 -1.33
CA ASN A 132 19.13 -4.03 -2.11
C ASN A 132 18.34 -4.62 -3.29
N LYS A 133 17.12 -4.12 -3.56
CA LYS A 133 16.21 -4.60 -4.61
C LYS A 133 16.05 -3.58 -5.72
N THR A 134 15.85 -4.06 -6.95
CA THR A 134 15.50 -3.20 -8.09
C THR A 134 14.03 -2.82 -8.03
N ILE A 135 13.73 -1.52 -8.03
CA ILE A 135 12.36 -1.00 -8.04
C ILE A 135 11.79 -1.10 -9.46
N LYS A 136 10.59 -1.69 -9.56
CA LYS A 136 9.81 -1.82 -10.80
C LYS A 136 8.91 -0.61 -11.00
N TYR A 137 8.11 -0.28 -9.98
CA TYR A 137 7.25 0.90 -9.95
C TYR A 137 7.39 1.64 -8.62
N LEU A 138 7.37 2.96 -8.69
CA LEU A 138 7.17 3.82 -7.53
C LEU A 138 6.00 4.75 -7.84
N ASN A 139 4.93 4.63 -7.06
CA ASN A 139 3.79 5.55 -7.07
C ASN A 139 3.88 6.44 -5.84
N TRP A 140 3.57 7.72 -6.01
CA TRP A 140 3.49 8.66 -4.89
C TRP A 140 2.23 9.48 -4.99
N SER A 141 1.71 9.91 -3.83
CA SER A 141 0.57 10.81 -3.69
C SER A 141 0.95 11.99 -2.79
N GLY A 142 0.27 13.11 -2.99
CA GLY A 142 0.49 14.30 -2.21
C GLY A 142 -0.48 15.41 -2.58
N TYR A 143 -0.31 16.56 -1.94
CA TYR A 143 -1.11 17.76 -2.21
C TYR A 143 -0.28 19.02 -2.02
N PRO A 144 -0.65 20.13 -2.71
CA PRO A 144 -0.02 21.41 -2.54
C PRO A 144 -0.56 22.15 -1.31
N ILE A 145 0.29 22.95 -0.69
CA ILE A 145 -0.11 23.91 0.34
C ILE A 145 0.32 25.31 -0.06
N ASN A 146 -0.41 26.31 0.42
CA ASN A 146 -0.09 27.72 0.26
C ASN A 146 1.01 28.20 1.23
N ALA A 147 1.30 29.49 1.24
CA ALA A 147 2.35 30.08 2.07
C ALA A 147 2.06 30.00 3.58
N VAL A 148 0.79 29.92 3.97
CA VAL A 148 0.37 29.81 5.39
C VAL A 148 0.16 28.38 5.84
N GLY A 149 0.28 27.39 4.93
CA GLY A 149 0.22 25.96 5.24
C GLY A 149 -1.12 25.30 4.97
N ASP A 150 -2.09 26.00 4.41
CA ASP A 150 -3.39 25.42 4.07
C ASP A 150 -3.32 24.63 2.78
N PRO A 151 -3.98 23.46 2.70
CA PRO A 151 -4.14 22.73 1.45
C PRO A 151 -4.88 23.57 0.40
N VAL A 152 -4.38 23.51 -0.85
CA VAL A 152 -5.02 24.20 -1.97
C VAL A 152 -5.45 23.21 -3.04
N SER A 153 -6.65 23.41 -3.59
CA SER A 153 -7.17 22.57 -4.66
C SER A 153 -6.65 22.99 -6.04
N CYS A 154 -6.62 22.05 -6.97
CA CYS A 154 -6.45 22.36 -8.39
C CYS A 154 -7.72 23.08 -8.89
N GLU A 155 -7.61 24.30 -9.37
CA GLU A 155 -8.75 25.10 -9.85
C GLU A 155 -9.44 24.49 -11.07
N VAL A 156 -8.70 23.73 -11.89
CA VAL A 156 -9.22 23.07 -13.08
C VAL A 156 -9.96 21.77 -12.75
N ARG A 157 -9.40 20.96 -11.83
CA ARG A 157 -9.93 19.62 -11.51
C ARG A 157 -10.78 19.58 -10.24
N GLY A 158 -10.73 20.61 -9.42
CA GLY A 158 -11.41 20.67 -8.13
C GLY A 158 -10.85 19.74 -7.05
N THR A 159 -9.78 18.99 -7.34
CA THR A 159 -9.18 18.02 -6.42
C THR A 159 -7.98 18.63 -5.69
N ILE A 160 -7.79 18.25 -4.43
CA ILE A 160 -6.60 18.61 -3.65
C ILE A 160 -5.47 17.62 -3.95
N GLU A 161 -5.77 16.32 -3.92
CA GLU A 161 -4.78 15.27 -4.11
C GLU A 161 -4.35 15.12 -5.57
N GLY A 162 -3.09 14.82 -5.73
CA GLY A 162 -2.45 14.45 -6.98
C GLY A 162 -1.29 13.50 -6.71
N GLY A 163 -0.67 12.99 -7.76
CA GLY A 163 0.43 12.06 -7.63
C GLY A 163 1.03 11.70 -8.96
N GLY A 164 1.97 10.78 -8.93
CA GLY A 164 2.65 10.33 -10.13
C GLY A 164 3.24 8.95 -9.97
N MET A 165 3.59 8.36 -11.11
CA MET A 165 4.24 7.06 -11.18
C MET A 165 5.60 7.18 -11.85
N VAL A 166 6.56 6.42 -11.32
CA VAL A 166 7.87 6.19 -11.94
C VAL A 166 7.93 4.73 -12.36
N THR A 167 8.22 4.50 -13.64
CA THR A 167 8.47 3.16 -14.18
C THR A 167 9.97 2.90 -14.20
N GLY A 168 10.38 1.78 -13.56
CA GLY A 168 11.76 1.33 -13.53
C GLY A 168 12.23 0.66 -14.82
N PRO A 169 13.31 -0.09 -14.73
CA PRO A 169 13.99 -0.60 -13.52
C PRO A 169 14.92 0.44 -12.86
N ILE A 170 14.73 0.69 -11.57
CA ILE A 170 15.61 1.56 -10.78
C ILE A 170 16.47 0.69 -9.87
N LYS A 171 17.75 0.53 -10.22
CA LYS A 171 18.70 -0.34 -9.51
C LYS A 171 19.04 0.19 -8.11
N PRO A 172 19.48 -0.68 -7.18
CA PRO A 172 20.07 -0.26 -5.90
C PRO A 172 21.12 0.84 -6.07
N GLY A 173 21.09 1.81 -5.17
CA GLY A 173 22.03 2.94 -5.15
C GLY A 173 21.72 4.07 -6.14
N THR A 174 20.83 3.87 -7.12
CA THR A 174 20.46 4.86 -8.12
C THR A 174 19.68 6.03 -7.52
N THR A 175 20.02 7.25 -7.89
CA THR A 175 19.22 8.45 -7.63
C THR A 175 18.36 8.76 -8.86
N TYR A 176 17.08 8.99 -8.64
CA TYR A 176 16.09 9.33 -9.66
C TYR A 176 15.46 10.70 -9.38
N GLY A 177 14.95 11.36 -10.42
CA GLY A 177 14.15 12.57 -10.31
C GLY A 177 14.89 13.86 -10.65
N TYR A 178 16.20 13.83 -10.91
CA TYR A 178 16.89 14.99 -11.47
C TYR A 178 16.48 15.20 -12.93
N GLY A 179 15.90 16.37 -13.22
CA GLY A 179 15.43 16.72 -14.57
C GLY A 179 14.10 16.06 -14.97
N THR A 180 13.43 15.34 -14.06
CA THR A 180 12.10 14.79 -14.29
C THR A 180 11.07 15.44 -13.38
N TYR A 181 9.86 15.64 -13.89
CA TYR A 181 8.76 16.27 -13.17
C TYR A 181 7.43 15.80 -13.74
N TRP A 182 6.36 16.03 -13.00
CA TRP A 182 4.97 15.84 -13.43
C TRP A 182 4.42 17.21 -13.78
N ASP A 183 4.26 17.44 -15.09
CA ASP A 183 3.89 18.71 -15.68
C ASP A 183 2.47 19.12 -15.28
N CYS A 184 2.30 20.39 -14.89
CA CYS A 184 1.02 21.00 -14.57
C CYS A 184 0.10 20.12 -13.70
N LEU A 185 0.69 19.46 -12.68
CA LEU A 185 -0.06 18.52 -11.83
C LEU A 185 -1.17 19.22 -11.05
N TRP A 186 -1.00 20.50 -10.74
CA TRP A 186 -2.06 21.37 -10.19
C TRP A 186 -2.08 22.72 -10.92
N TYR A 187 -3.25 23.34 -10.92
CA TYR A 187 -3.45 24.71 -11.40
C TYR A 187 -3.91 25.55 -10.21
N ASN A 188 -3.00 26.29 -9.58
CA ASN A 188 -3.31 27.21 -8.49
C ASN A 188 -2.12 28.14 -8.21
N TYR A 189 -2.31 29.42 -8.35
CA TYR A 189 -1.27 30.44 -8.12
C TYR A 189 -0.77 30.52 -6.67
N SER A 190 -1.59 30.07 -5.71
CA SER A 190 -1.22 30.08 -4.30
C SER A 190 -0.42 28.87 -3.84
N ALA A 191 -0.28 27.82 -4.69
CA ALA A 191 0.51 26.63 -4.39
C ALA A 191 2.00 26.97 -4.21
N LYS A 192 2.59 26.58 -3.07
CA LYS A 192 3.98 26.91 -2.71
C LYS A 192 4.82 25.68 -2.34
N LYS A 193 4.22 24.66 -1.74
CA LYS A 193 4.95 23.52 -1.20
C LYS A 193 4.19 22.23 -1.43
N LEU A 194 4.93 21.15 -1.75
CA LEU A 194 4.40 19.79 -1.88
C LEU A 194 4.43 19.07 -0.53
N VAL A 195 3.29 18.54 -0.12
CA VAL A 195 3.16 17.63 1.02
C VAL A 195 2.88 16.24 0.49
N LEU A 196 3.83 15.31 0.67
CA LEU A 196 3.63 13.91 0.32
C LEU A 196 2.73 13.23 1.36
N THR A 197 1.83 12.36 0.90
CA THR A 197 0.92 11.58 1.74
C THR A 197 1.23 10.10 1.73
N GLU A 198 1.72 9.57 0.61
CA GLU A 198 1.94 8.16 0.43
C GLU A 198 3.01 7.89 -0.63
N ILE A 199 3.74 6.81 -0.45
CA ILE A 199 4.61 6.23 -1.49
C ILE A 199 4.40 4.72 -1.50
N ASN A 200 4.07 4.18 -2.68
CA ASN A 200 3.95 2.75 -2.94
C ASN A 200 5.09 2.30 -3.84
N ILE A 201 5.80 1.27 -3.45
CA ILE A 201 6.92 0.71 -4.19
C ILE A 201 6.63 -0.75 -4.50
N GLU A 202 6.77 -1.12 -5.77
CA GLU A 202 6.78 -2.50 -6.24
C GLU A 202 8.18 -2.82 -6.75
N TYR A 203 8.75 -3.93 -6.31
CA TYR A 203 10.05 -4.41 -6.74
C TYR A 203 9.95 -5.42 -7.89
N MET A 204 11.05 -5.66 -8.58
CA MET A 204 11.12 -6.63 -9.69
C MET A 204 10.87 -8.08 -9.24
N ASP A 205 11.05 -8.39 -7.96
CA ASP A 205 10.75 -9.70 -7.35
C ASP A 205 9.27 -9.88 -6.96
N GLY A 206 8.41 -8.90 -7.27
CA GLY A 206 6.98 -8.91 -6.96
C GLY A 206 6.64 -8.49 -5.52
N SER A 207 7.63 -8.27 -4.66
CA SER A 207 7.37 -7.73 -3.32
C SER A 207 7.02 -6.25 -3.39
N SER A 208 6.25 -5.76 -2.41
CA SER A 208 5.84 -4.37 -2.36
C SER A 208 5.93 -3.79 -0.94
N ILE A 209 6.03 -2.48 -0.87
CA ILE A 209 5.99 -1.73 0.38
C ILE A 209 5.19 -0.45 0.20
N ASN A 210 4.27 -0.22 1.13
CA ASN A 210 3.53 1.04 1.24
C ASN A 210 4.13 1.87 2.38
N ILE A 211 4.34 3.16 2.14
CA ILE A 211 4.86 4.14 3.10
C ILE A 211 3.81 5.22 3.26
N ASN A 212 3.12 5.22 4.40
CA ASN A 212 2.08 6.20 4.69
C ASN A 212 2.64 7.54 5.20
N LYS A 213 1.77 8.56 5.30
CA LYS A 213 2.12 9.93 5.71
C LYS A 213 2.97 9.99 7.00
N ASN A 214 2.62 9.18 8.01
CA ASN A 214 3.32 9.18 9.30
C ASN A 214 4.71 8.55 9.23
N GLU A 215 4.92 7.69 8.23
CA GLU A 215 6.17 6.94 8.02
C GLU A 215 7.14 7.68 7.09
N LEU A 216 6.67 8.63 6.27
CA LEU A 216 7.51 9.40 5.34
C LEU A 216 8.68 10.12 6.00
N LYS A 217 8.59 10.43 7.30
CA LYS A 217 9.70 11.00 8.07
C LYS A 217 10.91 10.08 8.20
N TYR A 218 10.74 8.76 8.05
CA TYR A 218 11.81 7.77 8.15
C TYR A 218 12.57 7.53 6.83
N VAL A 219 12.04 8.04 5.72
CA VAL A 219 12.61 7.95 4.37
C VAL A 219 13.14 9.29 3.82
N ARG A 220 13.26 10.30 4.70
CA ARG A 220 13.81 11.63 4.40
C ARG A 220 15.26 11.79 4.85
#